data_462ba7b41aa829bcdd1cd5df783672fb
#
_entry.id   462ba7b41aa829bcdd1cd5df783672fb
#
_cell.length_a   1.000
_cell.length_b   1.000
_cell.length_c   1.000
_cell.angle_alpha   90.00
_cell.angle_beta   90.00
_cell.angle_gamma   90.00
#
_symmetry.space_group_name_H-M   'P 1'
#
loop_
_entity.id
_entity.type
_entity.pdbx_description
1 polymer ?
#
loop_
_entity_poly.entity_id
_entity_poly.type
_entity_poly.pdbx_seq_one_letter_code
_entity_poly.pdbx_strand_id
1 'polypeptide(L)'
;REALELGLKLADEVKPNLLVATDPDADRMGSAIPHGGDYVLLSGNEMGVLLMDWLANMAKENGEDVASKVAVSTIVSSAMPDALARDWGFEMRRVLTGFKYIGDQIDQLKNAGEEDRFLMGFEESYGYLVGTHARDKDAIVATMLCVEMASYYAQKGMDLYEAMDALYKKYGYYLNGTVNASFPGESGAQKMAGIMSGLRENPPAEIGGFKVVGMTDYAACAEMPRVSGLQKEAAQELPAANVIEFRLEDDNK
;
A
#
# COMPACT_ATOMS: atom_id res chain seq x y z
N ARG A 1 5.62 -16.19 1.91
CA ARG A 1 5.29 -17.61 1.66
C ARG A 1 5.69 -18.49 2.87
N GLU A 2 6.89 -18.31 3.43
CA GLU A 2 7.37 -19.11 4.57
C GLU A 2 6.40 -19.10 5.76
N ALA A 3 5.91 -17.92 6.18
CA ALA A 3 4.97 -17.79 7.30
C ALA A 3 3.64 -18.52 7.07
N LEU A 4 3.24 -18.76 5.82
CA LEU A 4 2.00 -19.47 5.46
C LEU A 4 2.21 -20.94 5.12
N GLU A 5 3.42 -21.48 5.23
CA GLU A 5 3.74 -22.85 4.78
C GLU A 5 2.86 -23.92 5.42
N LEU A 6 2.64 -23.85 6.73
CA LEU A 6 1.78 -24.80 7.44
C LEU A 6 0.31 -24.63 7.06
N GLY A 7 -0.15 -23.39 6.91
CA GLY A 7 -1.50 -23.10 6.46
C GLY A 7 -1.75 -23.60 5.03
N LEU A 8 -0.77 -23.43 4.12
CA LEU A 8 -0.87 -23.94 2.75
C LEU A 8 -0.91 -25.46 2.70
N LYS A 9 -0.12 -26.17 3.53
CA LYS A 9 -0.20 -27.64 3.66
C LYS A 9 -1.59 -28.08 4.11
N LEU A 10 -2.17 -27.41 5.12
CA LEU A 10 -3.53 -27.70 5.56
C LEU A 10 -4.57 -27.36 4.48
N ALA A 11 -4.36 -26.27 3.76
CA ALA A 11 -5.23 -25.87 2.64
C ALA A 11 -5.26 -26.92 1.53
N ASP A 12 -4.14 -27.60 1.27
CA ASP A 12 -4.09 -28.71 0.31
C ASP A 12 -4.95 -29.90 0.73
N GLU A 13 -5.14 -30.11 2.02
CA GLU A 13 -5.97 -31.18 2.56
C GLU A 13 -7.46 -30.79 2.58
N VAL A 14 -7.79 -29.60 3.11
CA VAL A 14 -9.19 -29.18 3.35
C VAL A 14 -9.81 -28.42 2.19
N LYS A 15 -8.98 -27.99 1.21
CA LYS A 15 -9.40 -27.25 -0.01
C LYS A 15 -10.32 -26.06 0.29
N PRO A 16 -9.90 -25.11 1.15
CA PRO A 16 -10.69 -23.92 1.45
C PRO A 16 -10.74 -22.97 0.24
N ASN A 17 -11.80 -22.16 0.17
CA ASN A 17 -11.93 -21.10 -0.84
C ASN A 17 -11.11 -19.86 -0.49
N LEU A 18 -10.65 -19.74 0.73
CA LEU A 18 -9.80 -18.64 1.21
C LEU A 18 -8.98 -19.13 2.41
N LEU A 19 -7.69 -18.88 2.40
CA LEU A 19 -6.81 -19.00 3.56
C LEU A 19 -6.45 -17.59 4.02
N VAL A 20 -6.63 -17.33 5.32
CA VAL A 20 -6.22 -16.10 5.98
C VAL A 20 -5.34 -16.43 7.17
N ALA A 21 -4.31 -15.66 7.40
CA ALA A 21 -3.46 -15.76 8.58
C ALA A 21 -3.09 -14.38 9.10
N THR A 22 -3.09 -14.23 10.41
CA THR A 22 -2.57 -13.05 11.10
C THR A 22 -1.21 -13.33 11.69
N ASP A 23 -0.45 -12.30 11.97
CA ASP A 23 0.74 -12.38 12.81
C ASP A 23 0.36 -12.50 14.31
N PRO A 24 1.33 -12.73 15.22
CA PRO A 24 1.01 -13.05 16.62
C PRO A 24 0.29 -11.95 17.39
N ASP A 25 0.49 -10.68 17.04
CA ASP A 25 -0.18 -9.52 17.65
C ASP A 25 -1.43 -9.06 16.89
N ALA A 26 -1.80 -9.81 15.81
CA ALA A 26 -3.01 -9.61 15.02
C ALA A 26 -3.15 -8.20 14.44
N ASP A 27 -2.03 -7.60 14.03
CA ASP A 27 -2.01 -6.30 13.37
C ASP A 27 -1.86 -6.41 11.85
N ARG A 28 -1.35 -7.54 11.32
CA ARG A 28 -1.19 -7.83 9.88
C ARG A 28 -1.95 -9.06 9.46
N MET A 29 -2.44 -9.04 8.23
CA MET A 29 -3.19 -10.13 7.64
C MET A 29 -2.62 -10.51 6.27
N GLY A 30 -2.19 -11.76 6.13
CA GLY A 30 -1.84 -12.37 4.85
C GLY A 30 -2.96 -13.29 4.36
N SER A 31 -3.10 -13.43 3.05
CA SER A 31 -4.12 -14.29 2.43
C SER A 31 -3.59 -15.09 1.26
N ALA A 32 -4.21 -16.25 1.03
CA ALA A 32 -4.01 -17.04 -0.17
C ALA A 32 -5.36 -17.58 -0.66
N ILE A 33 -5.51 -17.65 -1.96
CA ILE A 33 -6.74 -18.07 -2.65
C ILE A 33 -6.45 -19.18 -3.63
N PRO A 34 -7.35 -20.16 -3.80
CA PRO A 34 -7.20 -21.19 -4.83
C PRO A 34 -7.40 -20.56 -6.21
N HIS A 35 -6.45 -20.73 -7.11
CA HIS A 35 -6.56 -20.32 -8.49
C HIS A 35 -5.70 -21.21 -9.38
N GLY A 36 -6.24 -21.69 -10.51
CA GLY A 36 -5.50 -22.52 -11.46
C GLY A 36 -5.01 -23.86 -10.93
N GLY A 37 -5.56 -24.35 -9.83
CA GLY A 37 -5.18 -25.62 -9.19
C GLY A 37 -4.09 -25.51 -8.12
N ASP A 38 -3.63 -24.31 -7.80
CA ASP A 38 -2.66 -23.98 -6.74
C ASP A 38 -3.22 -22.86 -5.84
N TYR A 39 -2.50 -22.49 -4.78
CA TYR A 39 -2.80 -21.35 -3.94
C TYR A 39 -1.93 -20.14 -4.31
N VAL A 40 -2.57 -19.06 -4.73
CA VAL A 40 -1.94 -17.77 -5.04
C VAL A 40 -1.99 -16.88 -3.81
N LEU A 41 -0.85 -16.33 -3.42
CA LEU A 41 -0.75 -15.37 -2.32
C LEU A 41 -0.98 -13.97 -2.88
N LEU A 42 -1.91 -13.24 -2.24
CA LEU A 42 -2.06 -11.80 -2.52
C LEU A 42 -1.03 -11.02 -1.70
N SER A 43 -0.36 -10.09 -2.36
CA SER A 43 0.54 -9.15 -1.68
C SER A 43 -0.26 -8.15 -0.84
N GLY A 44 0.43 -7.45 0.08
CA GLY A 44 -0.19 -6.39 0.87
C GLY A 44 -0.77 -5.27 0.01
N ASN A 45 -0.10 -4.93 -1.08
CA ASN A 45 -0.61 -3.96 -2.06
C ASN A 45 -1.87 -4.44 -2.78
N GLU A 46 -1.88 -5.66 -3.29
CA GLU A 46 -3.03 -6.23 -3.99
C GLU A 46 -4.26 -6.32 -3.09
N MET A 47 -4.09 -6.82 -1.86
CA MET A 47 -5.18 -6.88 -0.89
C MET A 47 -5.67 -5.47 -0.50
N GLY A 48 -4.75 -4.51 -0.28
CA GLY A 48 -5.12 -3.12 0.02
C GLY A 48 -5.93 -2.47 -1.10
N VAL A 49 -5.54 -2.70 -2.35
CA VAL A 49 -6.24 -2.21 -3.55
C VAL A 49 -7.62 -2.86 -3.69
N LEU A 50 -7.70 -4.19 -3.52
CA LEU A 50 -8.97 -4.94 -3.58
C LEU A 50 -9.97 -4.46 -2.52
N LEU A 51 -9.50 -4.34 -1.27
CA LEU A 51 -10.34 -3.82 -0.18
C LEU A 51 -10.81 -2.40 -0.46
N MET A 52 -9.93 -1.54 -0.97
CA MET A 52 -10.26 -0.13 -1.26
C MET A 52 -11.32 -0.02 -2.35
N ASP A 53 -11.18 -0.72 -3.46
CA ASP A 53 -12.15 -0.73 -4.55
C ASP A 53 -13.49 -1.32 -4.10
N TRP A 54 -13.46 -2.44 -3.39
CA TRP A 54 -14.65 -3.09 -2.88
C TRP A 54 -15.39 -2.23 -1.85
N LEU A 55 -14.69 -1.58 -0.90
CA LEU A 55 -15.30 -0.68 0.08
C LEU A 55 -15.93 0.56 -0.59
N ALA A 56 -15.26 1.12 -1.61
CA ALA A 56 -15.84 2.23 -2.39
C ALA A 56 -17.12 1.79 -3.12
N ASN A 57 -17.12 0.56 -3.67
CA ASN A 57 -18.32 0.00 -4.28
C ASN A 57 -19.44 -0.23 -3.27
N MET A 58 -19.14 -0.77 -2.07
CA MET A 58 -20.12 -0.98 -1.01
C MET A 58 -20.69 0.33 -0.49
N ALA A 59 -19.86 1.35 -0.29
CA ALA A 59 -20.31 2.69 0.08
C ALA A 59 -21.32 3.23 -0.96
N LYS A 60 -21.00 3.09 -2.26
CA LYS A 60 -21.91 3.48 -3.34
C LYS A 60 -23.22 2.69 -3.33
N GLU A 61 -23.17 1.36 -3.18
CA GLU A 61 -24.35 0.50 -3.13
C GLU A 61 -25.25 0.84 -1.92
N ASN A 62 -24.65 1.29 -0.81
CA ASN A 62 -25.35 1.79 0.38
C ASN A 62 -25.88 3.23 0.23
N GLY A 63 -25.63 3.89 -0.88
CA GLY A 63 -26.08 5.27 -1.14
C GLY A 63 -25.22 6.34 -0.47
N GLU A 64 -23.99 6.00 -0.05
CA GLU A 64 -23.04 6.96 0.50
C GLU A 64 -22.38 7.78 -0.59
N ASP A 65 -21.98 9.01 -0.27
CA ASP A 65 -21.18 9.86 -1.14
C ASP A 65 -19.71 9.42 -1.14
N VAL A 66 -19.33 8.57 -2.10
CA VAL A 66 -17.95 8.08 -2.24
C VAL A 66 -16.98 9.23 -2.48
N ALA A 67 -17.38 10.28 -3.18
CA ALA A 67 -16.49 11.42 -3.46
C ALA A 67 -16.10 12.22 -2.20
N SER A 68 -16.88 12.10 -1.12
CA SER A 68 -16.53 12.69 0.17
C SER A 68 -15.53 11.88 0.97
N LYS A 69 -15.26 10.64 0.60
CA LYS A 69 -14.40 9.72 1.37
C LYS A 69 -12.91 10.04 1.23
N VAL A 70 -12.13 9.57 2.20
CA VAL A 70 -10.68 9.70 2.27
C VAL A 70 -10.05 8.33 2.49
N ALA A 71 -9.17 7.92 1.61
CA ALA A 71 -8.32 6.75 1.79
C ALA A 71 -6.87 7.18 2.03
N VAL A 72 -6.13 6.38 2.80
CA VAL A 72 -4.75 6.71 3.18
C VAL A 72 -3.83 5.53 2.89
N SER A 73 -2.67 5.79 2.29
CA SER A 73 -1.61 4.78 2.14
C SER A 73 -0.23 5.43 2.16
N THR A 74 0.83 4.61 2.19
CA THR A 74 2.19 5.13 2.28
C THR A 74 2.76 5.52 0.91
N ILE A 75 3.80 6.36 0.93
CA ILE A 75 4.56 6.76 -0.28
C ILE A 75 5.26 5.57 -0.96
N VAL A 76 5.48 4.46 -0.24
CA VAL A 76 6.15 3.25 -0.77
C VAL A 76 5.16 2.16 -1.18
N SER A 77 3.87 2.34 -0.88
CA SER A 77 2.82 1.46 -1.36
C SER A 77 2.53 1.69 -2.84
N SER A 78 1.82 0.74 -3.47
CA SER A 78 1.43 0.83 -4.88
C SER A 78 0.80 2.18 -5.24
N ALA A 79 1.07 2.68 -6.44
CA ALA A 79 0.41 3.87 -6.99
C ALA A 79 -1.00 3.58 -7.56
N MET A 80 -1.43 2.32 -7.62
CA MET A 80 -2.76 1.95 -8.10
C MET A 80 -3.92 2.59 -7.31
N PRO A 81 -3.84 2.79 -5.97
CA PRO A 81 -4.82 3.57 -5.21
C PRO A 81 -5.09 4.97 -5.74
N ASP A 82 -4.09 5.65 -6.32
CA ASP A 82 -4.31 6.98 -6.92
C ASP A 82 -5.16 6.89 -8.19
N ALA A 83 -5.04 5.78 -8.96
CA ALA A 83 -5.89 5.54 -10.11
C ALA A 83 -7.34 5.22 -9.69
N LEU A 84 -7.52 4.42 -8.64
CA LEU A 84 -8.83 4.18 -8.03
C LEU A 84 -9.47 5.48 -7.56
N ALA A 85 -8.73 6.30 -6.81
CA ALA A 85 -9.22 7.56 -6.28
C ALA A 85 -9.71 8.51 -7.38
N ARG A 86 -8.98 8.59 -8.49
CA ARG A 86 -9.41 9.39 -9.65
C ARG A 86 -10.70 8.87 -10.28
N ASP A 87 -10.90 7.56 -10.34
CA ASP A 87 -12.07 6.94 -10.95
C ASP A 87 -13.31 7.03 -10.04
N TRP A 88 -13.14 6.72 -8.76
CA TRP A 88 -14.20 6.78 -7.75
C TRP A 88 -14.52 8.20 -7.26
N GLY A 89 -13.57 9.12 -7.39
CA GLY A 89 -13.68 10.52 -6.96
C GLY A 89 -13.29 10.78 -5.51
N PHE A 90 -12.90 9.78 -4.71
CA PHE A 90 -12.48 9.99 -3.32
C PHE A 90 -11.09 10.61 -3.20
N GLU A 91 -10.80 11.22 -2.06
CA GLU A 91 -9.49 11.78 -1.74
C GLU A 91 -8.49 10.68 -1.37
N MET A 92 -7.31 10.65 -2.04
CA MET A 92 -6.20 9.77 -1.67
C MET A 92 -5.11 10.57 -0.96
N ARG A 93 -4.78 10.20 0.27
CA ARG A 93 -3.68 10.80 1.03
C ARG A 93 -2.49 9.85 1.07
N ARG A 94 -1.30 10.39 0.76
CA ARG A 94 -0.04 9.67 0.87
C ARG A 94 0.71 10.14 2.10
N VAL A 95 1.18 9.19 2.92
CA VAL A 95 1.92 9.46 4.14
C VAL A 95 3.26 8.70 4.14
N LEU A 96 4.15 9.04 5.07
CA LEU A 96 5.38 8.28 5.28
C LEU A 96 5.06 6.86 5.77
N THR A 97 6.02 5.94 5.60
CA THR A 97 5.94 4.58 6.13
C THR A 97 5.82 4.59 7.65
N GLY A 98 4.87 3.82 8.13
CA GLY A 98 4.55 3.68 9.56
C GLY A 98 3.10 4.08 9.85
N PHE A 99 2.34 3.13 10.38
CA PHE A 99 0.89 3.25 10.54
C PHE A 99 0.46 4.43 11.43
N LYS A 100 1.37 4.92 12.30
CA LYS A 100 1.16 6.14 13.08
C LYS A 100 0.78 7.35 12.21
N TYR A 101 1.30 7.44 10.98
CA TYR A 101 0.97 8.52 10.06
C TYR A 101 -0.43 8.36 9.45
N ILE A 102 -0.89 7.11 9.27
CA ILE A 102 -2.27 6.82 8.89
C ILE A 102 -3.21 7.17 10.06
N GLY A 103 -2.83 6.77 11.29
CA GLY A 103 -3.57 7.14 12.50
C GLY A 103 -3.71 8.66 12.69
N ASP A 104 -2.64 9.42 12.39
CA ASP A 104 -2.66 10.89 12.42
C ASP A 104 -3.68 11.48 11.42
N GLN A 105 -3.84 10.91 10.24
CA GLN A 105 -4.86 11.34 9.28
C GLN A 105 -6.28 11.12 9.80
N ILE A 106 -6.52 10.04 10.54
CA ILE A 106 -7.80 9.81 11.21
C ILE A 106 -8.04 10.87 12.28
N ASP A 107 -7.01 11.19 13.07
CA ASP A 107 -7.14 12.24 14.10
C ASP A 107 -7.36 13.63 13.49
N GLN A 108 -6.76 13.94 12.35
CA GLN A 108 -7.03 15.17 11.61
C GLN A 108 -8.48 15.24 11.16
N LEU A 109 -9.03 14.17 10.56
CA LEU A 109 -10.45 14.09 10.18
C LEU A 109 -11.37 14.23 11.40
N LYS A 110 -11.06 13.54 12.49
CA LYS A 110 -11.83 13.63 13.74
C LYS A 110 -11.84 15.05 14.31
N ASN A 111 -10.70 15.72 14.35
CA ASN A 111 -10.58 17.09 14.84
C ASN A 111 -11.34 18.10 13.96
N ALA A 112 -11.50 17.78 12.67
CA ALA A 112 -12.31 18.56 11.74
C ALA A 112 -13.82 18.24 11.83
N GLY A 113 -14.23 17.22 12.60
CA GLY A 113 -15.61 16.73 12.64
C GLY A 113 -16.00 15.93 11.38
N GLU A 114 -15.03 15.39 10.67
CA GLU A 114 -15.17 14.70 9.37
C GLU A 114 -14.76 13.22 9.46
N GLU A 115 -14.81 12.61 10.64
CA GLU A 115 -14.34 11.25 10.90
C GLU A 115 -15.02 10.21 9.97
N ASP A 116 -16.29 10.42 9.63
CA ASP A 116 -17.08 9.56 8.74
C ASP A 116 -16.57 9.52 7.28
N ARG A 117 -15.68 10.43 6.93
CA ARG A 117 -15.03 10.44 5.61
C ARG A 117 -13.95 9.35 5.48
N PHE A 118 -13.38 8.85 6.58
CA PHE A 118 -12.34 7.84 6.51
C PHE A 118 -12.88 6.54 5.91
N LEU A 119 -12.38 6.15 4.75
CA LEU A 119 -12.73 4.92 4.05
C LEU A 119 -11.90 3.76 4.58
N MET A 120 -10.56 3.87 4.44
CA MET A 120 -9.59 2.92 4.93
C MET A 120 -8.17 3.47 4.88
N GLY A 121 -7.26 2.81 5.61
CA GLY A 121 -5.82 2.98 5.48
C GLY A 121 -5.10 1.65 5.34
N PHE A 122 -4.00 1.61 4.57
CA PHE A 122 -3.18 0.40 4.46
C PHE A 122 -1.70 0.70 4.18
N GLU A 123 -0.86 -0.28 4.53
CA GLU A 123 0.55 -0.36 4.17
C GLU A 123 0.82 -1.63 3.35
N GLU A 124 1.81 -1.57 2.46
CA GLU A 124 2.24 -2.70 1.62
C GLU A 124 2.71 -3.90 2.46
N SER A 125 3.08 -3.68 3.72
CA SER A 125 3.51 -4.69 4.68
C SER A 125 2.37 -5.45 5.35
N TYR A 126 1.21 -5.59 4.66
CA TYR A 126 0.03 -6.35 5.11
C TYR A 126 -0.75 -5.73 6.27
N GLY A 127 -0.55 -4.44 6.56
CA GLY A 127 -1.28 -3.70 7.58
C GLY A 127 -2.48 -2.96 7.00
N TYR A 128 -3.66 -3.16 7.57
CA TYR A 128 -4.91 -2.54 7.11
C TYR A 128 -5.70 -2.02 8.31
N LEU A 129 -6.46 -0.95 8.10
CA LEU A 129 -7.43 -0.43 9.05
C LEU A 129 -8.65 0.08 8.29
N VAL A 130 -9.83 -0.37 8.71
CA VAL A 130 -11.12 0.15 8.26
C VAL A 130 -11.91 0.57 9.50
N GLY A 131 -12.54 1.73 9.44
CA GLY A 131 -13.17 2.35 10.61
C GLY A 131 -12.17 3.15 11.45
N THR A 132 -12.70 3.83 12.46
CA THR A 132 -11.97 4.84 13.26
C THR A 132 -11.82 4.45 14.73
N HIS A 133 -12.10 3.19 15.06
CA HIS A 133 -12.02 2.62 16.40
C HIS A 133 -10.59 2.46 16.92
N ALA A 134 -9.60 2.36 16.02
CA ALA A 134 -8.18 2.23 16.33
C ALA A 134 -7.34 3.31 15.61
N ARG A 135 -6.06 3.38 15.93
CA ARG A 135 -5.06 4.24 15.29
C ARG A 135 -3.86 3.43 14.78
N ASP A 136 -3.99 2.12 14.79
CA ASP A 136 -3.03 1.17 14.26
C ASP A 136 -3.77 0.10 13.45
N LYS A 137 -3.03 -0.74 12.77
CA LYS A 137 -3.49 -1.85 11.95
C LYS A 137 -4.40 -2.80 12.74
N ASP A 138 -5.42 -3.32 12.09
CA ASP A 138 -6.35 -4.28 12.68
C ASP A 138 -6.59 -5.46 11.73
N ALA A 139 -5.88 -6.56 11.97
CA ALA A 139 -6.01 -7.76 11.16
C ALA A 139 -7.33 -8.50 11.38
N ILE A 140 -8.00 -8.30 12.52
CA ILE A 140 -9.29 -8.93 12.79
C ILE A 140 -10.37 -8.33 11.89
N VAL A 141 -10.46 -7.00 11.86
CA VAL A 141 -11.39 -6.29 10.95
C VAL A 141 -11.02 -6.58 9.49
N ALA A 142 -9.72 -6.54 9.15
CA ALA A 142 -9.26 -6.84 7.79
C ALA A 142 -9.64 -8.27 7.36
N THR A 143 -9.51 -9.25 8.26
CA THR A 143 -9.91 -10.64 8.01
C THR A 143 -11.43 -10.75 7.76
N MET A 144 -12.23 -10.13 8.60
CA MET A 144 -13.70 -10.10 8.44
C MET A 144 -14.08 -9.54 7.07
N LEU A 145 -13.52 -8.38 6.71
CA LEU A 145 -13.80 -7.73 5.43
C LEU A 145 -13.26 -8.52 4.23
N CYS A 146 -12.11 -9.17 4.37
CA CYS A 146 -11.56 -10.05 3.34
C CYS A 146 -12.50 -11.24 3.05
N VAL A 147 -13.08 -11.88 4.09
CA VAL A 147 -14.04 -12.96 3.93
C VAL A 147 -15.34 -12.47 3.30
N GLU A 148 -15.81 -11.29 3.70
CA GLU A 148 -17.03 -10.68 3.14
C GLU A 148 -16.82 -10.33 1.66
N MET A 149 -15.70 -9.69 1.32
CA MET A 149 -15.30 -9.38 -0.05
C MET A 149 -15.17 -10.65 -0.91
N ALA A 150 -14.52 -11.70 -0.40
CA ALA A 150 -14.39 -12.96 -1.12
C ALA A 150 -15.76 -13.60 -1.38
N SER A 151 -16.69 -13.54 -0.40
CA SER A 151 -18.06 -14.02 -0.55
C SER A 151 -18.85 -13.19 -1.60
N TYR A 152 -18.66 -11.88 -1.61
CA TYR A 152 -19.27 -10.99 -2.60
C TYR A 152 -18.84 -11.33 -4.03
N TYR A 153 -17.53 -11.52 -4.26
CA TYR A 153 -17.03 -11.88 -5.58
C TYR A 153 -17.41 -13.32 -5.97
N ALA A 154 -17.41 -14.26 -5.02
CA ALA A 154 -17.87 -15.64 -5.29
C ALA A 154 -19.33 -15.70 -5.78
N GLN A 155 -20.23 -14.86 -5.24
CA GLN A 155 -21.62 -14.76 -5.73
C GLN A 155 -21.69 -14.22 -7.16
N LYS A 156 -20.66 -13.53 -7.62
CA LYS A 156 -20.52 -13.05 -9.02
C LYS A 156 -19.75 -14.02 -9.91
N GLY A 157 -19.39 -15.21 -9.38
CA GLY A 157 -18.64 -16.24 -10.09
C GLY A 157 -17.16 -15.91 -10.30
N MET A 158 -16.58 -15.07 -9.43
CA MET A 158 -15.18 -14.65 -9.48
C MET A 158 -14.47 -15.01 -8.17
N ASP A 159 -13.19 -15.36 -8.25
CA ASP A 159 -12.30 -15.35 -7.10
C ASP A 159 -11.58 -13.99 -6.93
N LEU A 160 -10.82 -13.82 -5.84
CA LEU A 160 -10.12 -12.55 -5.60
C LEU A 160 -8.94 -12.33 -6.57
N TYR A 161 -8.37 -13.39 -7.16
CA TYR A 161 -7.36 -13.23 -8.20
C TYR A 161 -7.98 -12.65 -9.47
N GLU A 162 -9.12 -13.17 -9.89
CA GLU A 162 -9.87 -12.66 -11.04
C GLU A 162 -10.35 -11.22 -10.81
N ALA A 163 -10.77 -10.90 -9.58
CA ALA A 163 -11.11 -9.54 -9.18
C ALA A 163 -9.90 -8.60 -9.31
N MET A 164 -8.71 -9.03 -8.84
CA MET A 164 -7.48 -8.25 -8.98
C MET A 164 -7.05 -8.11 -10.45
N ASP A 165 -7.16 -9.16 -11.24
CA ASP A 165 -6.89 -9.14 -12.68
C ASP A 165 -7.81 -8.16 -13.43
N ALA A 166 -9.08 -8.08 -13.01
CA ALA A 166 -10.02 -7.09 -13.55
C ALA A 166 -9.58 -5.65 -13.24
N LEU A 167 -9.05 -5.39 -12.04
CA LEU A 167 -8.49 -4.08 -11.67
C LEU A 167 -7.23 -3.77 -12.49
N TYR A 168 -6.34 -4.74 -12.67
CA TYR A 168 -5.16 -4.59 -13.55
C TYR A 168 -5.55 -4.29 -15.00
N LYS A 169 -6.57 -4.94 -15.54
CA LYS A 169 -7.09 -4.65 -16.88
C LYS A 169 -7.70 -3.26 -17.01
N LYS A 170 -8.31 -2.76 -15.93
CA LYS A 170 -8.95 -1.45 -15.90
C LYS A 170 -7.96 -0.30 -15.73
N TYR A 171 -7.00 -0.43 -14.81
CA TYR A 171 -6.12 0.66 -14.37
C TYR A 171 -4.67 0.54 -14.83
N GLY A 172 -4.26 -0.60 -15.39
CA GLY A 172 -2.89 -0.92 -15.73
C GLY A 172 -2.22 -1.83 -14.69
N TYR A 173 -1.06 -2.34 -15.03
CA TYR A 173 -0.31 -3.28 -14.19
C TYR A 173 0.64 -2.52 -13.27
N TYR A 174 0.45 -2.63 -11.96
CA TYR A 174 1.27 -2.02 -10.93
C TYR A 174 2.08 -3.11 -10.21
N LEU A 175 3.29 -3.38 -10.70
CA LEU A 175 4.19 -4.37 -10.09
C LEU A 175 5.06 -3.69 -9.04
N ASN A 176 4.96 -4.14 -7.78
CA ASN A 176 5.78 -3.66 -6.68
C ASN A 176 6.72 -4.76 -6.21
N GLY A 177 7.98 -4.41 -6.03
CA GLY A 177 9.00 -5.30 -5.47
C GLY A 177 9.71 -4.65 -4.28
N THR A 178 10.10 -5.47 -3.30
CA THR A 178 10.85 -5.01 -2.14
C THR A 178 12.19 -5.74 -2.07
N VAL A 179 13.27 -4.98 -1.93
CA VAL A 179 14.61 -5.51 -1.68
C VAL A 179 15.08 -5.03 -0.30
N ASN A 180 15.36 -5.98 0.59
CA ASN A 180 15.85 -5.69 1.93
C ASN A 180 17.36 -5.90 2.00
N ALA A 181 18.08 -4.89 2.48
CA ALA A 181 19.50 -4.97 2.76
C ALA A 181 19.74 -4.68 4.25
N SER A 182 20.42 -5.60 4.94
CA SER A 182 20.75 -5.46 6.37
C SER A 182 22.24 -5.23 6.53
N PHE A 183 22.57 -4.20 7.30
CA PHE A 183 23.95 -3.84 7.66
C PHE A 183 24.09 -3.82 9.18
N PRO A 184 24.48 -4.93 9.83
CA PRO A 184 24.54 -5.03 11.28
C PRO A 184 25.71 -4.24 11.88
N GLY A 185 25.53 -3.80 13.12
CA GLY A 185 26.57 -3.12 13.91
C GLY A 185 26.80 -1.65 13.53
N GLU A 186 27.73 -1.01 14.24
CA GLU A 186 28.03 0.43 14.07
C GLU A 186 28.59 0.75 12.68
N SER A 187 29.47 -0.10 12.15
CA SER A 187 30.01 0.03 10.79
C SER A 187 28.89 -0.08 9.73
N GLY A 188 27.85 -0.86 10.00
CA GLY A 188 26.67 -0.98 9.16
C GLY A 188 25.85 0.31 9.11
N ALA A 189 25.65 0.97 10.25
CA ALA A 189 24.98 2.27 10.33
C ALA A 189 25.74 3.35 9.54
N GLN A 190 27.08 3.38 9.65
CA GLN A 190 27.92 4.30 8.88
C GLN A 190 27.83 4.03 7.37
N LYS A 191 27.81 2.75 6.97
CA LYS A 191 27.66 2.35 5.58
C LYS A 191 26.29 2.79 5.02
N MET A 192 25.21 2.59 5.76
CA MET A 192 23.86 3.04 5.38
C MET A 192 23.82 4.55 5.21
N ALA A 193 24.37 5.31 6.16
CA ALA A 193 24.45 6.77 6.07
C ALA A 193 25.24 7.21 4.82
N GLY A 194 26.38 6.55 4.55
CA GLY A 194 27.19 6.82 3.36
C GLY A 194 26.46 6.53 2.03
N ILE A 195 25.68 5.45 1.97
CA ILE A 195 24.85 5.14 0.78
C ILE A 195 23.83 6.25 0.55
N MET A 196 23.10 6.66 1.58
CA MET A 196 22.08 7.70 1.46
C MET A 196 22.67 9.08 1.10
N SER A 197 23.83 9.43 1.68
CA SER A 197 24.57 10.66 1.29
C SER A 197 25.02 10.59 -0.16
N GLY A 198 25.60 9.47 -0.58
CA GLY A 198 26.06 9.30 -1.95
C GLY A 198 24.94 9.41 -2.99
N LEU A 199 23.76 8.86 -2.71
CA LEU A 199 22.58 8.97 -3.57
C LEU A 199 22.06 10.43 -3.66
N ARG A 200 22.22 11.23 -2.58
CA ARG A 200 21.83 12.65 -2.57
C ARG A 200 22.80 13.51 -3.36
N GLU A 201 24.10 13.27 -3.20
CA GLU A 201 25.15 14.04 -3.85
C GLU A 201 25.31 13.71 -5.33
N ASN A 202 25.16 12.42 -5.67
CA ASN A 202 25.35 11.88 -7.01
C ASN A 202 24.20 10.93 -7.36
N PRO A 203 22.99 11.46 -7.64
CA PRO A 203 21.85 10.62 -8.02
C PRO A 203 22.16 9.84 -9.31
N PRO A 204 21.78 8.58 -9.40
CA PRO A 204 21.99 7.78 -10.60
C PRO A 204 21.23 8.36 -11.78
N ALA A 205 21.84 8.34 -12.96
CA ALA A 205 21.17 8.78 -14.20
C ALA A 205 20.21 7.71 -14.74
N GLU A 206 20.41 6.46 -14.33
CA GLU A 206 19.65 5.28 -14.78
C GLU A 206 19.53 4.26 -13.64
N ILE A 207 18.38 3.61 -13.54
CA ILE A 207 18.10 2.49 -12.62
C ILE A 207 17.41 1.39 -13.41
N GLY A 208 17.99 0.18 -13.42
CA GLY A 208 17.40 -0.98 -14.08
C GLY A 208 17.15 -0.84 -15.59
N GLY A 209 17.89 0.03 -16.28
CA GLY A 209 17.73 0.31 -17.71
C GLY A 209 16.77 1.46 -18.03
N PHE A 210 16.18 2.08 -17.01
CA PHE A 210 15.28 3.24 -17.15
C PHE A 210 15.97 4.53 -16.71
N LYS A 211 15.78 5.62 -17.45
CA LYS A 211 16.32 6.93 -17.07
C LYS A 211 15.65 7.47 -15.82
N VAL A 212 16.42 8.07 -14.94
CA VAL A 212 15.91 8.84 -13.81
C VAL A 212 15.49 10.22 -14.31
N VAL A 213 14.19 10.53 -14.20
CA VAL A 213 13.60 11.81 -14.65
C VAL A 213 13.18 12.73 -13.50
N GLY A 214 13.18 12.21 -12.26
CA GLY A 214 12.86 12.99 -11.07
C GLY A 214 13.46 12.38 -9.81
N MET A 215 13.64 13.22 -8.79
CA MET A 215 14.07 12.81 -7.45
C MET A 215 13.35 13.64 -6.40
N THR A 216 12.80 12.98 -5.40
CA THR A 216 12.24 13.59 -4.19
C THR A 216 13.05 13.13 -2.98
N ASP A 217 13.63 14.05 -2.20
CA ASP A 217 14.30 13.75 -0.93
C ASP A 217 13.43 14.21 0.24
N TYR A 218 12.91 13.26 0.99
CA TYR A 218 12.05 13.52 2.14
C TYR A 218 12.82 13.98 3.39
N ALA A 219 14.17 13.91 3.40
CA ALA A 219 14.98 14.46 4.50
C ALA A 219 15.05 15.99 4.45
N ALA A 220 14.87 16.58 3.28
CA ALA A 220 14.99 18.01 3.03
C ALA A 220 13.61 18.65 2.80
N CYS A 221 12.75 18.68 3.80
CA CYS A 221 11.46 19.39 3.74
C CYS A 221 11.57 20.90 3.51
N ALA A 222 12.78 21.46 3.41
CA ALA A 222 13.06 22.84 3.07
C ALA A 222 14.31 22.91 2.16
N GLU A 223 14.10 23.41 0.93
CA GLU A 223 15.14 23.92 0.01
C GLU A 223 16.29 22.97 -0.36
N MET A 224 16.08 22.11 -1.33
CA MET A 224 17.19 21.45 -2.00
C MET A 224 17.77 22.29 -3.16
N PRO A 225 19.11 22.30 -3.34
CA PRO A 225 19.72 22.86 -4.53
C PRO A 225 19.24 22.09 -5.77
N ARG A 226 18.97 22.82 -6.85
CA ARG A 226 18.53 22.27 -8.13
C ARG A 226 19.63 21.37 -8.71
N VAL A 227 19.39 20.06 -8.74
CA VAL A 227 20.15 19.19 -9.64
C VAL A 227 19.67 19.52 -11.05
N SER A 228 20.58 19.97 -11.91
CA SER A 228 20.29 20.42 -13.27
C SER A 228 19.62 19.29 -14.06
N GLY A 229 18.39 19.54 -14.52
CA GLY A 229 17.63 18.66 -15.42
C GLY A 229 16.54 17.79 -14.76
N LEU A 230 16.42 17.73 -13.43
CA LEU A 230 15.36 16.97 -12.75
C LEU A 230 14.18 17.87 -12.38
N GLN A 231 12.96 17.45 -12.72
CA GLN A 231 11.74 18.14 -12.26
C GLN A 231 11.54 17.91 -10.76
N LYS A 232 11.43 18.99 -9.98
CA LYS A 232 10.97 18.94 -8.59
C LYS A 232 9.45 19.02 -8.58
N GLU A 233 8.80 17.98 -8.07
CA GLU A 233 7.46 18.12 -7.53
C GLU A 233 7.57 18.49 -6.05
N ALA A 234 6.75 19.45 -5.60
CA ALA A 234 6.64 19.77 -4.19
C ALA A 234 6.19 18.50 -3.46
N ALA A 235 7.04 17.99 -2.56
CA ALA A 235 6.56 17.00 -1.60
C ALA A 235 5.32 17.60 -0.91
N GLN A 236 4.24 16.81 -0.79
CA GLN A 236 3.20 17.13 0.17
C GLN A 236 3.91 17.50 1.49
N GLU A 237 3.28 18.29 2.35
CA GLU A 237 3.84 18.68 3.66
C GLU A 237 4.01 17.45 4.59
N LEU A 238 4.88 16.53 4.18
CA LEU A 238 5.21 15.35 4.95
C LEU A 238 6.35 15.67 5.92
N PRO A 239 6.37 15.04 7.10
CA PRO A 239 7.48 15.17 8.04
C PRO A 239 8.81 14.75 7.40
N ALA A 240 9.93 15.30 7.88
CA ALA A 240 11.26 14.93 7.41
C ALA A 240 11.53 13.43 7.70
N ALA A 241 12.01 12.72 6.67
CA ALA A 241 12.35 11.30 6.76
C ALA A 241 13.58 10.99 5.89
N ASN A 242 14.41 10.02 6.32
CA ASN A 242 15.56 9.60 5.52
C ASN A 242 15.14 8.67 4.38
N VAL A 243 14.37 9.21 3.44
CA VAL A 243 13.83 8.51 2.28
C VAL A 243 14.16 9.31 1.02
N ILE A 244 14.50 8.62 -0.05
CA ILE A 244 14.71 9.17 -1.38
C ILE A 244 13.81 8.39 -2.35
N GLU A 245 13.02 9.10 -3.14
CA GLU A 245 12.25 8.55 -4.25
C GLU A 245 12.89 8.98 -5.58
N PHE A 246 13.14 8.02 -6.46
CA PHE A 246 13.53 8.26 -7.84
C PHE A 246 12.36 7.95 -8.76
N ARG A 247 11.97 8.92 -9.57
CA ARG A 247 10.99 8.71 -10.64
C ARG A 247 11.74 8.39 -11.93
N LEU A 248 11.34 7.31 -12.56
CA LEU A 248 11.91 6.82 -13.81
C LEU A 248 11.02 7.23 -14.99
N GLU A 249 11.56 7.16 -16.20
CA GLU A 249 10.76 7.33 -17.41
C GLU A 249 9.61 6.31 -17.46
N ASP A 250 8.55 6.62 -18.22
CA ASP A 250 7.34 5.80 -18.35
C ASP A 250 6.57 5.60 -17.03
N ASP A 251 6.60 6.61 -16.12
CA ASP A 251 5.93 6.61 -14.81
C ASP A 251 6.32 5.48 -13.84
N ASN A 252 7.47 4.83 -14.07
CA ASN A 252 8.05 3.89 -13.11
C ASN A 252 8.67 4.62 -11.91
N LYS A 253 8.68 3.95 -10.72
CA LYS A 253 9.28 4.47 -9.48
C LYS A 253 10.11 3.42 -8.78
#